data_9fa7aec00e253aab536a4795f89e32b4
#
_entry.id   9fa7aec00e253aab536a4795f89e32b4
#
_cell.length_a   1.000
_cell.length_b   1.000
_cell.length_c   1.000
_cell.angle_alpha   90.00
_cell.angle_beta   90.00
_cell.angle_gamma   90.00
#
_symmetry.space_group_name_H-M   'P 1'
#
loop_
_entity.id
_entity.type
_entity.pdbx_description
1 polymer ?
#
loop_
_entity_poly.entity_id
_entity_poly.type
_entity_poly.pdbx_seq_one_letter_code
_entity_poly.pdbx_strand_id
1 'polypeptide(L)'
;MDDPSRWAVLYLGSAKVSDLDTEAEIVAINRKGEVEPHQRAILSDIEGIVLLDGTWSQAKALWWRNAWMLKCQRIILGPKRPSRYGKLRKEPRGDGLSTIEAAGLLLAGLEKRPDIAETLNASFDRMLARYRDVQAEMPELAPKPKKRDYRRRKRG
;
A
#
# COMPACT_ATOMS: atom_id res chain seq x y z
N MET A 1 -7.61 -10.86 -18.52
CA MET A 1 -7.23 -9.42 -18.52
C MET A 1 -7.08 -9.00 -19.97
N ASP A 2 -8.14 -8.46 -20.52
CA ASP A 2 -8.18 -8.19 -21.97
C ASP A 2 -7.52 -6.85 -22.33
N ASP A 3 -7.62 -5.84 -21.48
CA ASP A 3 -7.01 -4.53 -21.68
C ASP A 3 -6.29 -4.03 -20.42
N PRO A 4 -4.95 -4.06 -20.42
CA PRO A 4 -4.17 -3.58 -19.28
C PRO A 4 -4.38 -2.10 -18.93
N SER A 5 -4.82 -1.27 -19.89
CA SER A 5 -5.06 0.16 -19.64
C SER A 5 -6.24 0.41 -18.70
N ARG A 6 -7.13 -0.56 -18.55
CA ARG A 6 -8.27 -0.55 -17.61
C ARG A 6 -7.92 -1.15 -16.23
N TRP A 7 -6.68 -1.53 -16.04
CA TRP A 7 -6.16 -2.01 -14.76
C TRP A 7 -5.22 -0.97 -14.16
N ALA A 8 -5.27 -0.84 -12.87
CA ALA A 8 -4.39 0.07 -12.14
C ALA A 8 -3.47 -0.70 -11.19
N VAL A 9 -2.22 -0.33 -11.18
CA VAL A 9 -1.23 -0.82 -10.22
C VAL A 9 -1.08 0.21 -9.12
N LEU A 10 -1.24 -0.21 -7.87
CA LEU A 10 -0.90 0.65 -6.73
C LEU A 10 0.61 0.80 -6.67
N TYR A 11 1.06 2.01 -7.01
CA TYR A 11 2.47 2.33 -7.04
C TYR A 11 2.95 2.76 -5.66
N LEU A 12 3.84 1.96 -5.08
CA LEU A 12 4.44 2.21 -3.76
C LEU A 12 5.75 3.01 -3.86
N GLY A 13 6.11 3.44 -5.06
CA GLY A 13 7.33 4.21 -5.29
C GLY A 13 7.26 5.61 -4.73
N SER A 14 8.43 6.21 -4.63
CA SER A 14 8.62 7.62 -4.36
C SER A 14 8.12 8.48 -5.52
N ALA A 15 6.82 8.44 -5.82
CA ALA A 15 6.23 9.64 -6.34
C ALA A 15 6.63 10.72 -5.33
N LYS A 16 7.08 11.86 -5.78
CA LYS A 16 7.28 13.01 -4.90
C LYS A 16 5.92 13.48 -4.39
N VAL A 17 5.33 12.64 -3.54
CA VAL A 17 3.98 12.79 -2.98
C VAL A 17 3.89 14.08 -2.17
N SER A 18 5.03 14.54 -1.64
CA SER A 18 5.15 15.84 -0.99
C SER A 18 4.86 17.04 -1.90
N ASP A 19 5.03 16.87 -3.21
CA ASP A 19 4.82 17.94 -4.19
C ASP A 19 3.41 17.90 -4.81
N LEU A 20 2.60 16.88 -4.43
CA LEU A 20 1.22 16.77 -4.88
C LEU A 20 0.32 17.65 -4.00
N ASP A 21 0.01 18.83 -4.49
CA ASP A 21 -1.00 19.71 -3.89
C ASP A 21 -2.40 19.17 -4.25
N THR A 22 -2.74 18.00 -3.71
CA THR A 22 -4.03 17.38 -3.92
C THR A 22 -4.60 16.86 -2.61
N GLU A 23 -5.90 17.10 -2.42
CA GLU A 23 -6.66 16.53 -1.30
C GLU A 23 -7.30 15.18 -1.65
N ALA A 24 -7.11 14.71 -2.88
CA ALA A 24 -7.69 13.46 -3.33
C ALA A 24 -7.10 12.26 -2.59
N GLU A 25 -7.95 11.31 -2.21
CA GLU A 25 -7.54 10.08 -1.53
C GLU A 25 -6.80 9.12 -2.47
N ILE A 26 -7.13 9.15 -3.75
CA ILE A 26 -6.54 8.32 -4.81
C ILE A 26 -6.16 9.22 -5.96
N VAL A 27 -4.96 9.07 -6.47
CA VAL A 27 -4.41 9.90 -7.54
C VAL A 27 -3.82 9.02 -8.63
N ALA A 28 -4.25 9.21 -9.87
CA ALA A 28 -3.59 8.62 -11.02
C ALA A 28 -2.36 9.43 -11.41
N ILE A 29 -1.26 8.75 -11.68
CA ILE A 29 0.02 9.35 -12.06
C ILE A 29 0.52 8.77 -13.39
N ASN A 30 1.29 9.57 -14.12
CA ASN A 30 1.93 9.13 -15.34
C ASN A 30 3.25 8.37 -15.06
N ARG A 31 3.94 7.96 -16.12
CA ARG A 31 5.22 7.23 -16.01
C ARG A 31 6.35 8.05 -15.37
N LYS A 32 6.23 9.37 -15.37
CA LYS A 32 7.19 10.29 -14.74
C LYS A 32 6.88 10.54 -13.25
N GLY A 33 5.76 10.02 -12.75
CA GLY A 33 5.30 10.27 -11.38
C GLY A 33 4.54 11.58 -11.21
N GLU A 34 4.12 12.21 -12.32
CA GLU A 34 3.33 13.44 -12.33
C GLU A 34 1.83 13.12 -12.33
N VAL A 35 1.03 14.01 -11.76
CA VAL A 35 -0.43 13.85 -11.71
C VAL A 35 -1.02 13.88 -13.11
N GLU A 36 -1.83 12.87 -13.42
CA GLU A 36 -2.56 12.83 -14.68
C GLU A 36 -3.67 13.91 -14.71
N PRO A 37 -3.84 14.64 -15.84
CA PRO A 37 -4.80 15.74 -15.92
C PRO A 37 -6.26 15.27 -15.91
N HIS A 38 -6.56 14.05 -16.34
CA HIS A 38 -7.90 13.52 -16.49
C HIS A 38 -8.27 12.50 -15.41
N GLN A 39 -8.05 12.84 -14.13
CA GLN A 39 -8.24 11.98 -12.98
C GLN A 39 -9.57 11.22 -12.98
N ARG A 40 -10.68 11.95 -13.13
CA ARG A 40 -12.02 11.35 -13.09
C ARG A 40 -12.22 10.30 -14.18
N ALA A 41 -11.80 10.60 -15.40
CA ALA A 41 -11.95 9.68 -16.52
C ALA A 41 -11.13 8.40 -16.31
N ILE A 42 -9.87 8.55 -15.89
CA ILE A 42 -8.99 7.42 -15.63
C ILE A 42 -9.53 6.55 -14.50
N LEU A 43 -9.87 7.15 -13.36
CA LEU A 43 -10.32 6.41 -12.19
C LEU A 43 -11.67 5.72 -12.41
N SER A 44 -12.56 6.30 -13.20
CA SER A 44 -13.87 5.68 -13.52
C SER A 44 -13.76 4.52 -14.51
N ASP A 45 -12.69 4.44 -15.29
CA ASP A 45 -12.49 3.40 -16.30
C ASP A 45 -11.72 2.18 -15.76
N ILE A 46 -11.27 2.22 -14.51
CA ILE A 46 -10.56 1.11 -13.88
C ILE A 46 -11.53 -0.04 -13.57
N GLU A 47 -11.24 -1.20 -14.10
CA GLU A 47 -11.97 -2.46 -13.86
C GLU A 47 -11.29 -3.39 -12.86
N GLY A 48 -10.00 -3.24 -12.69
CA GLY A 48 -9.23 -4.08 -11.79
C GLY A 48 -8.02 -3.38 -11.20
N ILE A 49 -7.61 -3.85 -10.03
CA ILE A 49 -6.45 -3.33 -9.32
C ILE A 49 -5.41 -4.42 -9.11
N VAL A 50 -4.14 -4.03 -9.17
CA VAL A 50 -2.99 -4.88 -8.87
C VAL A 50 -2.29 -4.31 -7.64
N LEU A 51 -2.18 -5.14 -6.62
CA LEU A 51 -1.44 -4.83 -5.41
C LEU A 51 -0.16 -5.67 -5.40
N LEU A 52 0.97 -5.01 -5.31
CA LEU A 52 2.26 -5.68 -5.20
C LEU A 52 2.62 -5.80 -3.72
N ASP A 53 2.60 -7.04 -3.22
CA ASP A 53 2.98 -7.34 -1.84
C ASP A 53 4.48 -7.62 -1.73
N GLY A 54 5.04 -7.33 -0.56
CA GLY A 54 6.42 -7.57 -0.24
C GLY A 54 7.22 -6.30 0.05
N THR A 55 8.55 -6.46 0.10
CA THR A 55 9.45 -5.32 0.26
C THR A 55 9.47 -4.46 -0.99
N TRP A 56 9.93 -3.20 -0.86
CA TRP A 56 10.12 -2.30 -2.00
C TRP A 56 10.93 -2.95 -3.15
N SER A 57 12.02 -3.63 -2.81
CA SER A 57 12.87 -4.30 -3.80
C SER A 57 12.15 -5.43 -4.52
N GLN A 58 11.33 -6.21 -3.78
CA GLN A 58 10.53 -7.28 -4.36
C GLN A 58 9.43 -6.75 -5.29
N ALA A 59 8.70 -5.73 -4.86
CA ALA A 59 7.66 -5.09 -5.66
C ALA A 59 8.24 -4.50 -6.96
N LYS A 60 9.39 -3.81 -6.87
CA LYS A 60 10.10 -3.27 -8.02
C LYS A 60 10.56 -4.36 -8.99
N ALA A 61 11.08 -5.48 -8.49
CA ALA A 61 11.49 -6.61 -9.32
C ALA A 61 10.30 -7.24 -10.06
N LEU A 62 9.16 -7.40 -9.39
CA LEU A 62 7.93 -7.88 -10.03
C LEU A 62 7.46 -6.93 -11.13
N TRP A 63 7.51 -5.64 -10.88
CA TRP A 63 7.16 -4.60 -11.86
C TRP A 63 7.99 -4.73 -13.13
N TRP A 64 9.32 -4.80 -13.01
CA TRP A 64 10.22 -4.86 -14.16
C TRP A 64 10.16 -6.19 -14.92
N ARG A 65 9.83 -7.29 -14.24
CA ARG A 65 9.71 -8.61 -14.86
C ARG A 65 8.40 -8.84 -15.61
N ASN A 66 7.42 -7.98 -15.38
CA ASN A 66 6.08 -8.14 -15.94
C ASN A 66 5.72 -6.94 -16.82
N ALA A 67 6.12 -7.00 -18.09
CA ALA A 67 5.97 -5.90 -19.04
C ALA A 67 4.51 -5.41 -19.21
N TRP A 68 3.52 -6.27 -19.00
CA TRP A 68 2.12 -5.89 -19.07
C TRP A 68 1.74 -4.86 -17.99
N MET A 69 2.36 -4.90 -16.83
CA MET A 69 2.14 -3.92 -15.76
C MET A 69 2.54 -2.50 -16.17
N LEU A 70 3.49 -2.37 -17.11
CA LEU A 70 3.90 -1.08 -17.63
C LEU A 70 2.81 -0.40 -18.48
N LYS A 71 1.85 -1.18 -18.96
CA LYS A 71 0.69 -0.71 -19.73
C LYS A 71 -0.50 -0.35 -18.82
N CYS A 72 -0.48 -0.78 -17.57
CA CYS A 72 -1.51 -0.45 -16.59
C CYS A 72 -1.41 1.02 -16.18
N GLN A 73 -2.54 1.56 -15.72
CA GLN A 73 -2.56 2.84 -15.02
C GLN A 73 -1.75 2.74 -13.74
N ARG A 74 -1.18 3.86 -13.31
CA ARG A 74 -0.49 3.95 -12.02
C ARG A 74 -1.30 4.82 -11.09
N ILE A 75 -1.60 4.31 -9.93
CA ILE A 75 -2.31 5.04 -8.90
C ILE A 75 -1.51 5.05 -7.61
N ILE A 76 -1.68 6.11 -6.85
CA ILE A 76 -1.13 6.24 -5.50
C ILE A 76 -2.24 6.61 -4.53
N LEU A 77 -2.04 6.32 -3.26
CA LEU A 77 -2.85 6.88 -2.19
C LEU A 77 -2.37 8.30 -1.89
N GLY A 78 -3.31 9.23 -1.80
CA GLY A 78 -3.01 10.63 -1.59
C GLY A 78 -2.33 10.92 -0.24
N PRO A 79 -1.55 12.01 -0.15
CA PRO A 79 -0.75 12.33 1.02
C PRO A 79 -1.60 12.72 2.24
N LYS A 80 -2.76 13.30 2.04
CA LYS A 80 -3.68 13.75 3.10
C LYS A 80 -4.69 12.67 3.48
N ARG A 81 -4.23 11.43 3.63
CA ARG A 81 -5.10 10.35 4.11
C ARG A 81 -5.61 10.67 5.51
N PRO A 82 -6.91 10.47 5.80
CA PRO A 82 -7.36 10.53 7.18
C PRO A 82 -6.59 9.51 8.01
N SER A 83 -5.94 9.96 9.07
CA SER A 83 -5.07 9.16 9.94
C SER A 83 -5.84 8.16 10.82
N ARG A 84 -7.01 7.68 10.38
CA ARG A 84 -7.83 6.68 11.10
C ARG A 84 -7.04 5.45 11.53
N TYR A 85 -5.96 5.15 10.85
CA TYR A 85 -5.18 3.93 11.05
C TYR A 85 -3.77 4.17 11.61
N GLY A 86 -3.34 5.42 11.76
CA GLY A 86 -2.00 5.80 12.24
C GLY A 86 -1.70 5.42 13.69
N LYS A 87 -2.71 5.05 14.49
CA LYS A 87 -2.54 4.66 15.89
C LYS A 87 -2.44 3.14 16.12
N LEU A 88 -2.80 2.32 15.13
CA LEU A 88 -2.88 0.87 15.32
C LEU A 88 -1.60 0.11 14.98
N ARG A 89 -0.63 0.75 14.37
CA ARG A 89 0.66 0.14 14.05
C ARG A 89 1.83 1.01 14.46
N LYS A 90 2.57 0.55 15.45
CA LYS A 90 3.99 0.86 15.58
C LYS A 90 4.77 -0.01 14.57
N GLU A 91 4.69 0.30 13.30
CA GLU A 91 5.64 -0.26 12.36
C GLU A 91 6.97 0.48 12.47
N PRO A 92 8.11 -0.22 12.32
CA PRO A 92 9.44 0.40 12.37
C PRO A 92 9.72 1.39 11.22
N ARG A 93 8.79 1.50 10.28
CA ARG A 93 8.78 2.46 9.17
C ARG A 93 7.45 3.20 9.21
N GLY A 94 7.45 4.42 9.67
CA GLY A 94 6.29 5.21 10.05
C GLY A 94 5.19 5.46 9.00
N ASP A 95 5.33 4.94 7.77
CA ASP A 95 4.41 5.22 6.65
C ASP A 95 3.87 3.95 5.97
N GLY A 96 4.16 2.76 6.52
CA GLY A 96 3.79 1.50 5.91
C GLY A 96 2.37 1.06 6.24
N LEU A 97 1.47 1.14 5.27
CA LEU A 97 0.21 0.40 5.30
C LEU A 97 0.47 -1.07 4.98
N SER A 98 -0.27 -1.98 5.62
CA SER A 98 -0.31 -3.37 5.16
C SER A 98 -1.01 -3.44 3.81
N THR A 99 -0.75 -4.51 3.06
CA THR A 99 -1.39 -4.73 1.75
C THR A 99 -2.92 -4.73 1.86
N ILE A 100 -3.48 -5.31 2.91
CA ILE A 100 -4.92 -5.33 3.12
C ILE A 100 -5.50 -3.94 3.47
N GLU A 101 -4.77 -3.13 4.24
CA GLU A 101 -5.18 -1.75 4.55
C GLU A 101 -5.14 -0.88 3.27
N ALA A 102 -4.08 -1.01 2.48
CA ALA A 102 -3.96 -0.32 1.20
C ALA A 102 -5.07 -0.74 0.21
N ALA A 103 -5.36 -2.04 0.14
CA ALA A 103 -6.48 -2.58 -0.65
C ALA A 103 -7.82 -1.99 -0.21
N GLY A 104 -8.06 -1.97 1.10
CA GLY A 104 -9.28 -1.41 1.68
C GLY A 104 -9.50 0.05 1.33
N LEU A 105 -8.48 0.87 1.50
CA LEU A 105 -8.53 2.30 1.16
C LEU A 105 -8.76 2.53 -0.34
N LEU A 106 -8.07 1.77 -1.18
CA LEU A 106 -8.17 1.90 -2.62
C LEU A 106 -9.55 1.50 -3.14
N LEU A 107 -10.06 0.34 -2.72
CA LEU A 107 -11.39 -0.13 -3.12
C LEU A 107 -12.49 0.78 -2.58
N ALA A 108 -12.40 1.19 -1.32
CA ALA A 108 -13.37 2.11 -0.73
C ALA A 108 -13.44 3.45 -1.49
N GLY A 109 -12.29 3.97 -1.91
CA GLY A 109 -12.23 5.22 -2.66
C GLY A 109 -12.73 5.07 -4.11
N LEU A 110 -12.35 4.01 -4.82
CA LEU A 110 -12.80 3.74 -6.19
C LEU A 110 -14.29 3.46 -6.28
N GLU A 111 -14.81 2.64 -5.37
CA GLU A 111 -16.23 2.26 -5.31
C GLU A 111 -17.10 3.30 -4.59
N LYS A 112 -16.50 4.29 -3.96
CA LYS A 112 -17.19 5.25 -3.06
C LYS A 112 -17.97 4.57 -1.94
N ARG A 113 -17.39 3.51 -1.39
CA ARG A 113 -17.98 2.65 -0.36
C ARG A 113 -17.03 2.49 0.82
N PRO A 114 -17.09 3.37 1.84
CA PRO A 114 -16.21 3.30 3.01
C PRO A 114 -16.37 2.01 3.83
N ASP A 115 -17.53 1.34 3.75
CA ASP A 115 -17.79 0.05 4.39
C ASP A 115 -16.84 -1.06 3.94
N ILE A 116 -16.30 -1.00 2.72
CA ILE A 116 -15.30 -1.96 2.22
C ILE A 116 -14.03 -1.89 3.07
N ALA A 117 -13.51 -0.70 3.31
CA ALA A 117 -12.32 -0.50 4.15
C ALA A 117 -12.57 -0.96 5.59
N GLU A 118 -13.72 -0.62 6.15
CA GLU A 118 -14.11 -1.03 7.51
C GLU A 118 -14.16 -2.54 7.65
N THR A 119 -14.78 -3.24 6.70
CA THR A 119 -14.90 -4.70 6.70
C THR A 119 -13.54 -5.39 6.58
N LEU A 120 -12.68 -4.94 5.66
CA LEU A 120 -11.34 -5.49 5.48
C LEU A 120 -10.46 -5.25 6.71
N ASN A 121 -10.52 -4.07 7.30
CA ASN A 121 -9.77 -3.74 8.50
C ASN A 121 -10.24 -4.55 9.70
N ALA A 122 -11.54 -4.72 9.89
CA ALA A 122 -12.09 -5.57 10.95
C ALA A 122 -11.64 -7.03 10.82
N SER A 123 -11.53 -7.53 9.60
CA SER A 123 -11.02 -8.88 9.33
C SER A 123 -9.53 -8.98 9.66
N PHE A 124 -8.77 -7.97 9.33
CA PHE A 124 -7.34 -7.88 9.65
C PHE A 124 -7.10 -7.79 11.16
N ASP A 125 -7.87 -6.99 11.87
CA ASP A 125 -7.79 -6.86 13.33
C ASP A 125 -8.10 -8.17 14.04
N ARG A 126 -9.10 -8.90 13.57
CA ARG A 126 -9.42 -10.25 14.08
C ARG A 126 -8.26 -11.22 13.86
N MET A 127 -7.65 -11.18 12.70
CA MET A 127 -6.46 -11.99 12.40
C MET A 127 -5.31 -11.65 13.34
N LEU A 128 -5.03 -10.37 13.56
CA LEU A 128 -3.97 -9.93 14.46
C LEU A 128 -4.23 -10.32 15.91
N ALA A 129 -5.48 -10.20 16.37
CA ALA A 129 -5.89 -10.64 17.70
C ALA A 129 -5.67 -12.15 17.88
N ARG A 130 -6.10 -12.94 16.90
CA ARG A 130 -5.88 -14.40 16.91
C ARG A 130 -4.39 -14.77 16.91
N TYR A 131 -3.60 -14.07 16.15
CA TYR A 131 -2.15 -14.26 16.11
C TYR A 131 -1.49 -13.99 17.47
N ARG A 132 -1.91 -12.94 18.17
CA ARG A 132 -1.42 -12.63 19.53
C ARG A 132 -1.81 -13.70 20.54
N ASP A 133 -3.03 -14.22 20.45
CA ASP A 133 -3.50 -15.31 21.33
C ASP A 133 -2.65 -16.56 21.14
N VAL A 134 -2.41 -16.96 19.88
CA VAL A 134 -1.54 -18.10 19.55
C VAL A 134 -0.13 -17.88 20.02
N GLN A 135 0.43 -16.67 19.87
CA GLN A 135 1.77 -16.37 20.39
C GLN A 135 1.86 -16.44 21.92
N ALA A 136 0.79 -16.05 22.62
CA ALA A 136 0.73 -16.15 24.08
C ALA A 136 0.66 -17.60 24.55
N GLU A 137 -0.03 -18.47 23.79
CA GLU A 137 -0.13 -19.92 24.07
C GLU A 137 1.16 -20.67 23.70
N MET A 138 1.91 -20.18 22.68
CA MET A 138 3.10 -20.81 22.12
C MET A 138 4.23 -19.78 22.00
N PRO A 139 4.93 -19.44 23.12
CA PRO A 139 5.96 -18.40 23.12
C PRO A 139 7.16 -18.67 22.19
N GLU A 140 7.40 -19.93 21.86
CA GLU A 140 8.45 -20.34 20.91
C GLU A 140 8.20 -19.86 19.47
N LEU A 141 6.95 -19.53 19.12
CA LEU A 141 6.58 -18.98 17.81
C LEU A 141 6.74 -17.45 17.76
N ALA A 142 7.04 -16.81 18.89
CA ALA A 142 7.28 -15.38 18.93
C ALA A 142 8.54 -15.01 18.12
N PRO A 143 8.49 -13.96 17.27
CA PRO A 143 9.68 -13.54 16.54
C PRO A 143 10.80 -13.16 17.51
N LYS A 144 11.95 -13.80 17.38
CA LYS A 144 13.11 -13.48 18.19
C LYS A 144 13.50 -12.01 17.96
N PRO A 145 13.79 -11.24 19.03
CA PRO A 145 14.21 -9.86 18.87
C PRO A 145 15.45 -9.81 17.99
N LYS A 146 15.44 -9.00 16.94
CA LYS A 146 16.61 -8.80 16.09
C LYS A 146 17.74 -8.29 16.97
N LYS A 147 18.83 -9.05 17.08
CA LYS A 147 20.05 -8.58 17.75
C LYS A 147 20.46 -7.27 17.10
N ARG A 148 20.42 -6.18 17.86
CA ARG A 148 20.95 -4.89 17.40
C ARG A 148 22.45 -5.09 17.14
N ASP A 149 22.85 -4.95 15.90
CA ASP A 149 24.25 -5.05 15.50
C ASP A 149 24.98 -3.77 15.96
N TYR A 150 25.56 -3.85 17.16
CA TYR A 150 26.34 -2.76 17.77
C TYR A 150 27.68 -2.49 17.06
N ARG A 151 28.01 -3.21 15.98
CA ARG A 151 29.30 -3.09 15.29
C ARG A 151 29.45 -1.85 14.40
N ARG A 152 28.43 -1.03 14.23
CA ARG A 152 28.49 0.13 13.30
C ARG A 152 28.88 1.47 13.93
N ARG A 153 29.29 1.52 15.21
CA ARG A 153 29.66 2.78 15.90
C ARG A 153 31.15 2.96 16.24
N LYS A 154 32.06 2.23 15.62
CA LYS A 154 33.51 2.43 15.80
C LYS A 154 34.22 2.62 14.45
N ARG A 155 33.77 3.51 13.60
CA ARG A 155 34.58 4.14 12.53
C ARG A 155 33.95 5.49 12.23
N GLY A 156 34.29 6.43 13.02
CA GLY A 156 34.11 7.85 12.77
C GLY A 156 35.14 8.57 13.56
#